data_19a6dfe66673d1b9c769b3d01ccfcce7
#
_entry.id   19a6dfe66673d1b9c769b3d01ccfcce7
#
_cell.length_a   1.000
_cell.length_b   1.000
_cell.length_c   1.000
_cell.angle_alpha   90.00
_cell.angle_beta   90.00
_cell.angle_gamma   90.00
#
_symmetry.space_group_name_H-M   'P 1'
#
loop_
_entity.id
_entity.type
_entity.pdbx_description
1 polymer ?
#
loop_
_entity_poly.entity_id
_entity_poly.type
_entity_poly.pdbx_seq_one_letter_code
_entity_poly.pdbx_strand_id
1 'polypeptide(L)'
;MKIKRYKQFLNENKISTEIPLPNDIIEISNAYIKAGKDIFLVGGAVRDFIQGIEPKDYDLVTNALPNESKEILNGFKVSDEQGKNFGVLRVYTKDEPEGYEIASYRRDISGGRDTKGDDQKVEMGVDVTIEDDCNRRDLTMNALFYDIKNKQIVDLVGGVDDIKKDIVRAVGDA
;
A
#
# COMPACT_ATOMS: atom_id res chain seq x y z
N MET A 1 21.01 12.84 -8.39
CA MET A 1 21.54 12.37 -7.08
C MET A 1 20.45 11.82 -6.16
N LYS A 2 19.26 12.41 -6.06
CA LYS A 2 18.13 11.92 -5.23
C LYS A 2 17.66 10.49 -5.57
N ILE A 3 17.50 10.14 -6.86
CA ILE A 3 16.98 8.82 -7.30
C ILE A 3 17.92 7.64 -6.94
N LYS A 4 19.25 7.84 -6.98
CA LYS A 4 20.21 6.80 -6.57
C LYS A 4 20.15 6.53 -5.06
N ARG A 5 19.98 7.58 -4.25
CA ARG A 5 19.88 7.49 -2.80
C ARG A 5 18.58 6.82 -2.36
N TYR A 6 17.47 7.09 -3.06
CA TYR A 6 16.17 6.47 -2.88
C TYR A 6 16.23 4.95 -3.15
N LYS A 7 16.75 4.55 -4.32
CA LYS A 7 16.91 3.11 -4.65
C LYS A 7 17.82 2.37 -3.68
N GLN A 8 18.85 3.02 -3.15
CA GLN A 8 19.74 2.45 -2.14
C GLN A 8 19.01 2.28 -0.80
N PHE A 9 18.27 3.29 -0.35
CA PHE A 9 17.48 3.26 0.87
C PHE A 9 16.42 2.14 0.85
N LEU A 10 15.68 2.00 -0.26
CA LEU A 10 14.71 0.90 -0.42
C LEU A 10 15.38 -0.48 -0.36
N ASN A 11 16.60 -0.63 -0.89
CA ASN A 11 17.30 -1.91 -0.87
C ASN A 11 17.79 -2.31 0.53
N GLU A 12 18.12 -1.34 1.39
CA GLU A 12 18.58 -1.58 2.77
C GLU A 12 17.43 -2.03 3.70
N ASN A 13 16.19 -1.69 3.36
CA ASN A 13 14.99 -2.00 4.16
C ASN A 13 14.14 -3.14 3.58
N LYS A 14 14.74 -4.01 2.73
CA LYS A 14 14.03 -5.12 2.09
C LYS A 14 14.37 -6.44 2.74
N ILE A 15 13.32 -7.17 3.07
CA ILE A 15 13.41 -8.55 3.59
C ILE A 15 12.88 -9.48 2.51
N SER A 16 13.74 -10.32 1.95
CA SER A 16 13.33 -11.34 0.97
C SER A 16 12.44 -12.37 1.64
N THR A 17 11.23 -12.49 1.15
CA THR A 17 10.25 -13.49 1.60
C THR A 17 9.18 -13.68 0.52
N GLU A 18 8.49 -14.81 0.54
CA GLU A 18 7.40 -15.06 -0.39
C GLU A 18 6.10 -15.19 0.39
N ILE A 19 5.21 -14.22 0.22
CA ILE A 19 3.85 -14.28 0.75
C ILE A 19 2.99 -15.04 -0.28
N PRO A 20 2.32 -16.14 0.11
CA PRO A 20 1.36 -16.79 -0.76
C PRO A 20 0.17 -15.85 -0.96
N LEU A 21 -0.09 -15.49 -2.21
CA LEU A 21 -1.19 -14.60 -2.57
C LEU A 21 -2.25 -15.37 -3.36
N PRO A 22 -3.53 -15.00 -3.23
CA PRO A 22 -4.59 -15.47 -4.13
C PRO A 22 -4.25 -15.21 -5.60
N ASN A 23 -4.69 -16.10 -6.49
CA ASN A 23 -4.36 -16.01 -7.91
C ASN A 23 -4.90 -14.74 -8.57
N ASP A 24 -6.04 -14.26 -8.17
CA ASP A 24 -6.67 -13.04 -8.67
C ASP A 24 -5.87 -11.78 -8.24
N ILE A 25 -5.30 -11.73 -7.03
CA ILE A 25 -4.37 -10.67 -6.63
C ILE A 25 -3.12 -10.69 -7.52
N ILE A 26 -2.61 -11.87 -7.84
CA ILE A 26 -1.46 -12.00 -8.76
C ILE A 26 -1.84 -11.49 -10.16
N GLU A 27 -3.04 -11.81 -10.65
CA GLU A 27 -3.53 -11.35 -11.95
C GLU A 27 -3.69 -9.83 -11.99
N ILE A 28 -4.34 -9.24 -10.98
CA ILE A 28 -4.48 -7.80 -10.81
C ILE A 28 -3.09 -7.13 -10.77
N SER A 29 -2.18 -7.65 -9.95
CA SER A 29 -0.84 -7.09 -9.79
C SER A 29 -0.04 -7.14 -11.09
N ASN A 30 -0.17 -8.21 -11.87
CA ASN A 30 0.49 -8.34 -13.16
C ASN A 30 0.02 -7.28 -14.17
N ALA A 31 -1.24 -6.84 -14.11
CA ALA A 31 -1.73 -5.74 -14.93
C ALA A 31 -0.97 -4.42 -14.64
N TYR A 32 -0.78 -4.08 -13.35
CA TYR A 32 0.00 -2.91 -12.96
C TYR A 32 1.47 -3.03 -13.34
N ILE A 33 2.10 -4.18 -13.07
CA ILE A 33 3.50 -4.44 -13.42
C ILE A 33 3.73 -4.30 -14.92
N LYS A 34 2.82 -4.82 -15.75
CA LYS A 34 2.86 -4.70 -17.21
C LYS A 34 2.73 -3.26 -17.69
N ALA A 35 1.93 -2.46 -16.97
CA ALA A 35 1.79 -1.01 -17.22
C ALA A 35 2.98 -0.19 -16.72
N GLY A 36 3.99 -0.81 -16.10
CA GLY A 36 5.15 -0.14 -15.53
C GLY A 36 4.87 0.61 -14.23
N LYS A 37 3.79 0.24 -13.53
CA LYS A 37 3.40 0.82 -12.26
C LYS A 37 3.82 -0.07 -11.09
N ASP A 38 4.07 0.57 -9.94
CA ASP A 38 4.29 -0.13 -8.69
C ASP A 38 2.95 -0.66 -8.16
N ILE A 39 3.00 -1.82 -7.51
CA ILE A 39 1.87 -2.40 -6.79
C ILE A 39 2.38 -3.18 -5.59
N PHE A 40 1.86 -2.88 -4.42
CA PHE A 40 2.24 -3.50 -3.15
C PHE A 40 1.00 -3.97 -2.40
N LEU A 41 1.12 -5.13 -1.75
CA LEU A 41 0.24 -5.49 -0.65
C LEU A 41 0.64 -4.66 0.56
N VAL A 42 -0.31 -4.24 1.42
CA VAL A 42 -0.01 -3.32 2.50
C VAL A 42 -0.82 -3.60 3.77
N GLY A 43 -0.31 -3.10 4.90
CA GLY A 43 -1.08 -3.04 6.14
C GLY A 43 -1.27 -4.39 6.84
N GLY A 44 -2.52 -4.65 7.23
CA GLY A 44 -2.89 -5.82 8.03
C GLY A 44 -2.46 -7.15 7.44
N ALA A 45 -2.59 -7.34 6.14
CA ALA A 45 -2.20 -8.58 5.48
C ALA A 45 -0.70 -8.88 5.61
N VAL A 46 0.16 -7.88 5.47
CA VAL A 46 1.62 -8.06 5.61
C VAL A 46 1.98 -8.36 7.06
N ARG A 47 1.37 -7.63 8.02
CA ARG A 47 1.54 -7.88 9.46
C ARG A 47 1.12 -9.29 9.83
N ASP A 48 -0.08 -9.71 9.45
CA ASP A 48 -0.65 -11.02 9.79
C ASP A 48 0.23 -12.15 9.25
N PHE A 49 0.70 -12.02 8.01
CA PHE A 49 1.65 -12.98 7.43
C PHE A 49 2.94 -13.09 8.26
N ILE A 50 3.54 -11.97 8.69
CA ILE A 50 4.76 -11.99 9.52
C ILE A 50 4.50 -12.69 10.86
N GLN A 51 3.29 -12.57 11.41
CA GLN A 51 2.86 -13.25 12.63
C GLN A 51 2.45 -14.72 12.43
N GLY A 52 2.48 -15.23 11.18
CA GLY A 52 2.04 -16.58 10.84
C GLY A 52 0.51 -16.76 10.88
N ILE A 53 -0.23 -15.66 10.76
CA ILE A 53 -1.68 -15.63 10.70
C ILE A 53 -2.11 -15.52 9.22
N GLU A 54 -3.12 -16.26 8.81
CA GLU A 54 -3.69 -16.13 7.47
C GLU A 54 -4.45 -14.80 7.37
N PRO A 55 -4.08 -13.91 6.42
CA PRO A 55 -4.79 -12.65 6.22
C PRO A 55 -6.24 -12.88 5.81
N LYS A 56 -7.14 -12.01 6.29
CA LYS A 56 -8.55 -12.03 5.91
C LYS A 56 -8.85 -11.08 4.76
N ASP A 57 -8.20 -9.92 4.80
CA ASP A 57 -8.39 -8.84 3.84
C ASP A 57 -7.05 -8.50 3.20
N TYR A 58 -7.08 -8.13 1.92
CA TYR A 58 -5.88 -7.82 1.15
C TYR A 58 -6.02 -6.43 0.53
N ASP A 59 -5.38 -5.45 1.14
CA ASP A 59 -5.31 -4.09 0.64
C ASP A 59 -4.09 -3.89 -0.25
N LEU A 60 -4.27 -3.21 -1.36
CA LEU A 60 -3.23 -2.91 -2.33
C LEU A 60 -3.01 -1.39 -2.45
N VAL A 61 -1.76 -1.00 -2.70
CA VAL A 61 -1.42 0.39 -3.00
C VAL A 61 -0.52 0.48 -4.23
N THR A 62 -0.63 1.59 -4.96
CA THR A 62 0.06 1.80 -6.23
C THR A 62 0.47 3.26 -6.42
N ASN A 63 1.49 3.49 -7.26
CA ASN A 63 1.83 4.83 -7.75
C ASN A 63 0.98 5.27 -8.96
N ALA A 64 0.05 4.43 -9.43
CA ALA A 64 -0.89 4.81 -10.46
C ALA A 64 -1.97 5.75 -9.91
N LEU A 65 -2.31 6.78 -10.64
CA LEU A 65 -3.45 7.64 -10.32
C LEU A 65 -4.78 6.91 -10.60
N PRO A 66 -5.91 7.34 -10.00
CA PRO A 66 -7.18 6.62 -10.15
C PRO A 66 -7.63 6.40 -11.60
N ASN A 67 -7.41 7.39 -12.48
CA ASN A 67 -7.75 7.24 -13.90
C ASN A 67 -6.83 6.26 -14.62
N GLU A 68 -5.53 6.27 -14.32
CA GLU A 68 -4.57 5.28 -14.85
C GLU A 68 -4.92 3.88 -14.37
N SER A 69 -5.29 3.73 -13.08
CA SER A 69 -5.72 2.44 -12.52
C SER A 69 -6.98 1.91 -13.23
N LYS A 70 -7.95 2.75 -13.58
CA LYS A 70 -9.13 2.34 -14.36
C LYS A 70 -8.75 1.82 -15.75
N GLU A 71 -7.79 2.45 -16.39
CA GLU A 71 -7.27 2.00 -17.70
C GLU A 71 -6.52 0.68 -17.59
N ILE A 72 -5.65 0.53 -16.57
CA ILE A 72 -4.90 -0.69 -16.29
C ILE A 72 -5.83 -1.87 -16.02
N LEU A 73 -6.91 -1.61 -15.28
CA LEU A 73 -7.90 -2.61 -14.87
C LEU A 73 -9.03 -2.80 -15.89
N ASN A 74 -8.84 -2.32 -17.12
CA ASN A 74 -9.79 -2.57 -18.20
C ASN A 74 -9.88 -4.08 -18.48
N GLY A 75 -10.98 -4.69 -18.09
CA GLY A 75 -11.20 -6.14 -18.11
C GLY A 75 -11.61 -6.72 -16.76
N PHE A 76 -11.45 -5.94 -15.70
CA PHE A 76 -11.99 -6.25 -14.39
C PHE A 76 -13.26 -5.43 -14.11
N LYS A 77 -14.13 -5.96 -13.24
CA LYS A 77 -15.24 -5.16 -12.70
C LYS A 77 -14.68 -4.25 -11.61
N VAL A 78 -14.76 -2.94 -11.81
CA VAL A 78 -14.20 -1.92 -10.91
C VAL A 78 -15.29 -0.96 -10.45
N SER A 79 -15.25 -0.56 -9.19
CA SER A 79 -16.07 0.51 -8.61
C SER A 79 -15.19 1.54 -7.91
N ASP A 80 -15.57 2.82 -7.98
CA ASP A 80 -14.96 3.94 -7.27
C ASP A 80 -15.93 4.62 -6.28
N GLU A 81 -17.01 3.92 -5.91
CA GLU A 81 -18.10 4.46 -5.11
C GLU A 81 -17.66 4.99 -3.74
N GLN A 82 -16.64 4.40 -3.15
CA GLN A 82 -16.07 4.84 -1.86
C GLN A 82 -14.90 5.82 -2.04
N GLY A 83 -14.38 5.97 -3.26
CA GLY A 83 -13.09 6.59 -3.54
C GLY A 83 -13.12 7.96 -4.20
N LYS A 84 -14.28 8.58 -4.41
CA LYS A 84 -14.38 9.87 -5.13
C LYS A 84 -13.47 10.97 -4.57
N ASN A 85 -13.13 10.89 -3.29
CA ASN A 85 -12.28 11.88 -2.63
C ASN A 85 -10.91 11.31 -2.17
N PHE A 86 -10.66 10.00 -2.25
CA PHE A 86 -9.49 9.37 -1.61
C PHE A 86 -8.65 8.48 -2.52
N GLY A 87 -8.96 8.40 -3.82
CA GLY A 87 -8.15 7.63 -4.78
C GLY A 87 -8.16 6.12 -4.54
N VAL A 88 -9.25 5.57 -3.99
CA VAL A 88 -9.43 4.13 -3.78
C VAL A 88 -10.37 3.58 -4.84
N LEU A 89 -9.96 2.47 -5.48
CA LEU A 89 -10.79 1.67 -6.35
C LEU A 89 -11.04 0.31 -5.70
N ARG A 90 -12.21 -0.25 -5.94
CA ARG A 90 -12.55 -1.62 -5.54
C ARG A 90 -12.66 -2.50 -6.76
N VAL A 91 -11.90 -3.59 -6.79
CA VAL A 91 -11.82 -4.54 -7.90
C VAL A 91 -12.47 -5.85 -7.49
N TYR A 92 -13.50 -6.23 -8.21
CA TYR A 92 -14.28 -7.44 -7.94
C TYR A 92 -13.81 -8.59 -8.82
N THR A 93 -13.62 -9.74 -8.21
CA THR A 93 -13.29 -10.99 -8.89
C THR A 93 -14.34 -12.06 -8.59
N LYS A 94 -14.16 -13.27 -9.13
CA LYS A 94 -15.04 -14.40 -8.80
C LYS A 94 -14.77 -14.94 -7.40
N ASP A 95 -13.49 -14.86 -6.99
CA ASP A 95 -13.01 -15.42 -5.73
C ASP A 95 -13.16 -14.41 -4.59
N GLU A 96 -13.26 -13.10 -4.93
CA GLU A 96 -13.49 -12.01 -3.98
C GLU A 96 -14.68 -11.13 -4.43
N PRO A 97 -15.92 -11.52 -4.09
CA PRO A 97 -17.12 -10.77 -4.45
C PRO A 97 -17.30 -9.46 -3.68
N GLU A 98 -16.65 -9.29 -2.52
CA GLU A 98 -16.60 -8.03 -1.77
C GLU A 98 -15.62 -7.04 -2.39
N GLY A 99 -14.68 -7.54 -3.20
CA GLY A 99 -13.70 -6.77 -3.96
C GLY A 99 -12.48 -6.34 -3.15
N TYR A 100 -11.32 -6.35 -3.81
CA TYR A 100 -10.06 -5.84 -3.27
C TYR A 100 -9.99 -4.33 -3.36
N GLU A 101 -9.51 -3.68 -2.31
CA GLU A 101 -9.23 -2.23 -2.34
C GLU A 101 -7.85 -1.95 -2.91
N ILE A 102 -7.78 -1.04 -3.88
CA ILE A 102 -6.54 -0.55 -4.47
C ILE A 102 -6.50 0.96 -4.32
N ALA A 103 -5.58 1.47 -3.51
CA ALA A 103 -5.40 2.88 -3.27
C ALA A 103 -4.19 3.44 -4.05
N SER A 104 -4.30 4.67 -4.57
CA SER A 104 -3.12 5.43 -5.00
C SER A 104 -2.32 5.87 -3.78
N TYR A 105 -0.98 6.02 -3.91
CA TYR A 105 -0.18 6.63 -2.86
C TYR A 105 -0.73 7.99 -2.48
N ARG A 106 -0.71 8.29 -1.18
CA ARG A 106 -1.24 9.53 -0.63
C ARG A 106 -0.24 10.20 0.29
N ARG A 107 -0.27 11.53 0.29
CA ARG A 107 0.45 12.36 1.25
C ARG A 107 -0.55 13.29 1.93
N ASP A 108 -0.47 13.40 3.25
CA ASP A 108 -1.29 14.35 3.99
C ASP A 108 -0.78 15.76 3.74
N ILE A 109 -1.67 16.65 3.29
CA ILE A 109 -1.35 18.08 3.16
C ILE A 109 -1.53 18.67 4.56
N SER A 110 -0.43 19.15 5.14
CA SER A 110 -0.41 19.74 6.47
C SER A 110 -1.32 20.96 6.59
N GLY A 111 -2.51 20.73 7.10
CA GLY A 111 -3.34 21.69 7.78
C GLY A 111 -3.46 21.21 9.21
N GLY A 112 -2.46 21.47 10.03
CA GLY A 112 -2.30 21.20 11.44
C GLY A 112 -3.08 20.02 12.05
N ARG A 113 -2.45 19.27 12.93
CA ARG A 113 -3.03 18.19 13.77
C ARG A 113 -4.28 18.58 14.59
N ASP A 114 -4.83 19.79 14.38
CA ASP A 114 -5.96 20.37 15.14
C ASP A 114 -7.29 20.39 14.37
N THR A 115 -7.35 19.90 13.12
CA THR A 115 -8.64 19.80 12.41
C THR A 115 -9.33 18.50 12.78
N LYS A 116 -10.20 18.56 13.77
CA LYS A 116 -11.19 17.53 14.07
C LYS A 116 -12.21 17.52 12.95
N GLY A 117 -12.30 16.39 12.22
CA GLY A 117 -13.38 16.17 11.24
C GLY A 117 -12.90 16.10 9.80
N ASP A 118 -13.81 15.88 8.89
CA ASP A 118 -13.78 15.59 7.45
C ASP A 118 -12.84 16.41 6.53
N ASP A 119 -11.96 17.24 7.04
CA ASP A 119 -11.10 18.18 6.29
C ASP A 119 -9.64 17.70 6.13
N GLN A 120 -9.34 16.40 6.33
CA GLN A 120 -8.01 15.87 5.98
C GLN A 120 -7.84 15.90 4.47
N LYS A 121 -7.18 16.94 3.98
CA LYS A 121 -6.81 17.04 2.56
C LYS A 121 -5.64 16.10 2.30
N VAL A 122 -5.87 15.11 1.46
CA VAL A 122 -4.83 14.22 0.95
C VAL A 122 -4.44 14.64 -0.45
N GLU A 123 -3.16 14.57 -0.75
CA GLU A 123 -2.60 14.78 -2.08
C GLU A 123 -2.26 13.43 -2.70
N MET A 124 -2.60 13.30 -3.98
CA MET A 124 -2.18 12.22 -4.85
C MET A 124 -1.52 12.85 -6.06
N GLY A 125 -0.39 12.33 -6.49
CA GLY A 125 0.33 12.92 -7.62
C GLY A 125 1.51 12.04 -8.03
N VAL A 126 2.10 12.38 -9.16
CA VAL A 126 3.27 11.66 -9.71
C VAL A 126 4.53 11.81 -8.85
N ASP A 127 4.53 12.76 -7.93
CA ASP A 127 5.60 13.05 -6.97
C ASP A 127 5.34 12.49 -5.58
N VAL A 128 4.16 11.88 -5.34
CA VAL A 128 3.84 11.18 -4.08
C VAL A 128 4.51 9.82 -4.08
N THR A 129 5.25 9.53 -3.03
CA THR A 129 6.11 8.35 -2.92
C THR A 129 5.53 7.33 -1.94
N ILE A 130 6.11 6.13 -1.91
CA ILE A 130 5.79 5.10 -0.92
C ILE A 130 6.13 5.56 0.50
N GLU A 131 7.17 6.39 0.67
CA GLU A 131 7.52 6.98 1.96
C GLU A 131 6.45 7.95 2.45
N ASP A 132 5.90 8.76 1.54
CA ASP A 132 4.78 9.65 1.87
C ASP A 132 3.58 8.83 2.37
N ASP A 133 3.22 7.75 1.67
CA ASP A 133 2.12 6.87 2.07
C ASP A 133 2.42 6.11 3.37
N CYS A 134 3.68 5.72 3.61
CA CYS A 134 4.12 5.10 4.84
C CYS A 134 3.97 6.05 6.04
N ASN A 135 4.45 7.29 5.89
CA ASN A 135 4.51 8.27 6.98
C ASN A 135 3.13 8.76 7.46
N ARG A 136 2.06 8.57 6.67
CA ARG A 136 0.69 8.92 7.07
C ARG A 136 -0.06 7.80 7.80
N ARG A 137 0.52 6.59 7.87
CA ARG A 137 -0.09 5.45 8.55
C ARG A 137 0.00 5.62 10.06
N ASP A 138 -0.91 4.94 10.76
CA ASP A 138 -1.07 5.05 12.20
C ASP A 138 0.05 4.34 12.99
N LEU A 139 0.28 3.05 12.69
CA LEU A 139 1.18 2.18 13.45
C LEU A 139 2.27 1.60 12.54
N THR A 140 3.48 1.46 13.08
CA THR A 140 4.63 0.88 12.37
C THR A 140 4.32 -0.52 11.84
N MET A 141 3.62 -1.35 12.61
CA MET A 141 3.22 -2.70 12.22
C MET A 141 2.20 -2.74 11.07
N ASN A 142 1.47 -1.65 10.81
CA ASN A 142 0.53 -1.49 9.71
C ASN A 142 1.12 -0.69 8.55
N ALA A 143 2.35 -0.18 8.69
CA ALA A 143 3.07 0.59 7.67
C ALA A 143 4.10 -0.28 6.91
N LEU A 144 3.78 -1.54 6.74
CA LEU A 144 4.58 -2.53 6.01
C LEU A 144 4.01 -2.72 4.61
N PHE A 145 4.89 -2.82 3.63
CA PHE A 145 4.54 -3.05 2.23
C PHE A 145 5.18 -4.34 1.74
N TYR A 146 4.49 -5.10 0.93
CA TYR A 146 5.05 -6.26 0.25
C TYR A 146 5.11 -6.00 -1.25
N ASP A 147 6.32 -5.92 -1.77
CA ASP A 147 6.60 -5.79 -3.20
C ASP A 147 6.29 -7.13 -3.89
N ILE A 148 5.14 -7.19 -4.52
CA ILE A 148 4.63 -8.42 -5.15
C ILE A 148 5.54 -8.87 -6.31
N LYS A 149 6.09 -7.90 -7.06
CA LYS A 149 6.98 -8.15 -8.19
C LYS A 149 8.31 -8.78 -7.75
N ASN A 150 8.91 -8.23 -6.70
CA ASN A 150 10.24 -8.62 -6.25
C ASN A 150 10.21 -9.59 -5.06
N LYS A 151 9.01 -9.95 -4.56
CA LYS A 151 8.78 -10.85 -3.42
C LYS A 151 9.57 -10.42 -2.18
N GLN A 152 9.40 -9.17 -1.78
CA GLN A 152 10.13 -8.55 -0.69
C GLN A 152 9.24 -7.69 0.18
N ILE A 153 9.39 -7.80 1.51
CA ILE A 153 8.81 -6.84 2.45
C ILE A 153 9.68 -5.58 2.44
N VAL A 154 9.03 -4.44 2.30
CA VAL A 154 9.62 -3.10 2.42
C VAL A 154 9.16 -2.54 3.76
N ASP A 155 10.11 -2.36 4.68
CA ASP A 155 9.91 -1.82 6.02
C ASP A 155 10.68 -0.50 6.16
N LEU A 156 9.96 0.60 6.16
CA LEU A 156 10.55 1.94 6.19
C LEU A 156 10.60 2.55 7.61
N VAL A 157 9.92 1.90 8.57
CA VAL A 157 9.68 2.47 9.92
C VAL A 157 10.02 1.51 11.07
N GLY A 158 10.55 0.31 10.76
CA GLY A 158 10.93 -0.68 11.76
C GLY A 158 9.77 -1.54 12.28
N GLY A 159 8.67 -1.63 11.50
CA GLY A 159 7.48 -2.38 11.91
C GLY A 159 7.69 -3.88 12.05
N VAL A 160 8.60 -4.49 11.27
CA VAL A 160 8.94 -5.91 11.40
C VAL A 160 9.59 -6.20 12.75
N ASP A 161 10.47 -5.33 13.20
CA ASP A 161 11.13 -5.47 14.50
C ASP A 161 10.16 -5.22 15.65
N ASP A 162 9.24 -4.27 15.50
CA ASP A 162 8.18 -4.02 16.48
C ASP A 162 7.26 -5.23 16.61
N ILE A 163 6.84 -5.86 15.51
CA ILE A 163 6.07 -7.12 15.54
C ILE A 163 6.81 -8.22 16.30
N LYS A 164 8.10 -8.46 16.00
CA LYS A 164 8.90 -9.50 16.67
C LYS A 164 9.09 -9.26 18.15
N LYS A 165 8.97 -8.02 18.62
CA LYS A 165 9.16 -7.61 20.02
C LYS A 165 7.84 -7.33 20.74
N ASP A 166 6.70 -7.58 20.09
CA ASP A 166 5.35 -7.27 20.59
C ASP A 166 5.18 -5.79 21.00
N ILE A 167 5.79 -4.88 20.21
CA ILE A 167 5.73 -3.44 20.43
C ILE A 167 4.65 -2.83 19.53
N VAL A 168 3.77 -2.01 20.12
CA VAL A 168 2.83 -1.14 19.40
C VAL A 168 3.40 0.28 19.40
N ARG A 169 3.75 0.79 18.21
CA ARG A 169 4.38 2.10 18.03
C ARG A 169 3.66 2.90 16.93
N ALA A 170 3.45 4.18 17.17
CA ALA A 170 2.97 5.10 16.14
C ALA A 170 4.07 5.38 15.09
N VAL A 171 3.66 5.64 13.83
CA VAL A 171 4.57 6.13 12.81
C VAL A 171 4.86 7.61 13.06
N GLY A 172 6.13 8.00 12.94
CA GLY A 172 6.59 9.36 13.22
C GLY A 172 6.81 9.65 14.71
N ASP A 173 7.05 10.92 15.02
CA ASP A 173 7.16 11.39 16.40
C ASP A 173 5.77 11.54 17.02
N ALA A 174 5.55 10.85 18.14
CA ALA A 174 4.32 10.94 18.93
C ALA A 174 4.28 12.21 19.77
#